data_2bbb784d09ff5cc26467eb5a8e03d7af
#
_entry.id   2bbb784d09ff5cc26467eb5a8e03d7af
#
_cell.length_a   1.000
_cell.length_b   1.000
_cell.length_c   1.000
_cell.angle_alpha   90.00
_cell.angle_beta   90.00
_cell.angle_gamma   90.00
#
_symmetry.space_group_name_H-M   'P 1'
#
loop_
_entity.id
_entity.type
_entity.pdbx_description
1 polymer ?
#
loop_
_entity_poly.entity_id
_entity_poly.type
_entity_poly.pdbx_seq_one_letter_code
_entity_poly.pdbx_strand_id
1 'polypeptide(L)'
;MFDQAILNNVLGKGFDFMGIADSPKNGQDKRYNKIKSFLLKSNFSGFTKDDLFIMQFIKKGWGHDIAALSNMAEAFMNFSHSNPAKIPEYQQLLSEVVFRALHPKVNPYKKDIKNVKYLGKYGYYLEHLNIILGCYQKICGNEYIELNEKICKHLIANSFQYENFHADLLPHVKMKWSADQAAILYSIWLYDENNGTFLGKNLTQKWLHWMKTYGTH
;
A
#
# COMPACT_ATOMS: atom_id res chain seq x y z
N MET A 1 21.04 -9.04 12.01
CA MET A 1 21.00 -7.60 11.71
C MET A 1 20.63 -7.49 10.24
N PHE A 2 19.45 -7.00 9.92
CA PHE A 2 19.02 -6.81 8.53
C PHE A 2 19.82 -5.65 7.95
N ASP A 3 20.37 -5.83 6.75
CA ASP A 3 21.07 -4.74 6.08
C ASP A 3 20.03 -3.77 5.53
N GLN A 4 19.69 -2.76 6.34
CA GLN A 4 18.76 -1.68 6.03
C GLN A 4 19.15 -0.99 4.69
N ALA A 5 20.42 -1.05 4.32
CA ALA A 5 20.91 -0.49 3.07
C ALA A 5 20.41 -1.26 1.83
N ILE A 6 20.22 -2.59 1.93
CA ILE A 6 19.69 -3.39 0.81
C ILE A 6 18.19 -3.10 0.63
N LEU A 7 17.42 -3.03 1.71
CA LEU A 7 15.99 -2.69 1.65
C LEU A 7 15.79 -1.27 1.10
N ASN A 8 16.55 -0.31 1.59
CA ASN A 8 16.52 1.08 1.11
C ASN A 8 16.99 1.23 -0.34
N ASN A 9 17.92 0.40 -0.83
CA ASN A 9 18.35 0.43 -2.23
C ASN A 9 17.36 -0.22 -3.18
N VAL A 10 16.69 -1.30 -2.77
CA VAL A 10 15.69 -2.00 -3.60
C VAL A 10 14.36 -1.25 -3.60
N LEU A 11 13.95 -0.70 -2.46
CA LEU A 11 12.70 0.04 -2.31
C LEU A 11 12.85 1.53 -2.65
N GLY A 12 13.98 2.16 -2.29
CA GLY A 12 14.21 3.59 -2.49
C GLY A 12 14.41 4.02 -3.94
N LYS A 13 14.89 3.14 -4.83
CA LYS A 13 15.05 3.45 -6.26
C LYS A 13 13.84 3.08 -7.12
N GLY A 14 12.93 2.22 -6.63
CA GLY A 14 11.75 1.79 -7.36
C GLY A 14 10.50 2.63 -7.12
N PHE A 15 10.47 3.42 -6.05
CA PHE A 15 9.29 4.16 -5.61
C PHE A 15 9.36 5.68 -5.75
N ASP A 16 10.36 6.22 -6.42
CA ASP A 16 10.33 7.63 -6.88
C ASP A 16 9.35 7.81 -8.06
N PHE A 17 8.22 7.11 -7.96
CA PHE A 17 7.22 7.02 -9.02
C PHE A 17 6.43 8.32 -9.22
N MET A 18 6.60 9.31 -8.35
CA MET A 18 5.84 10.57 -8.43
C MET A 18 6.72 11.81 -8.55
N GLY A 19 8.04 11.70 -8.57
CA GLY A 19 8.93 12.88 -8.65
C GLY A 19 8.64 13.90 -7.54
N ILE A 20 8.22 13.44 -6.36
CA ILE A 20 7.80 14.30 -5.25
C ILE A 20 9.01 14.83 -4.50
N ALA A 21 10.11 14.04 -4.45
CA ALA A 21 11.30 14.39 -3.68
C ALA A 21 12.03 15.62 -4.24
N ASP A 22 12.03 15.82 -5.55
CA ASP A 22 12.81 16.87 -6.22
C ASP A 22 11.99 18.05 -6.76
N SER A 23 10.68 18.11 -6.48
CA SER A 23 9.90 19.25 -6.97
C SER A 23 10.08 20.48 -6.07
N PRO A 24 10.20 21.70 -6.64
CA PRO A 24 10.27 22.94 -5.87
C PRO A 24 9.13 23.03 -4.85
N LYS A 25 9.37 23.59 -3.65
CA LYS A 25 8.36 23.72 -2.58
C LYS A 25 6.97 24.16 -3.08
N ASN A 26 6.92 25.11 -4.00
CA ASN A 26 5.66 25.58 -4.61
C ASN A 26 4.91 24.53 -5.41
N GLY A 27 5.61 23.56 -6.00
CA GLY A 27 4.99 22.45 -6.74
C GLY A 27 4.42 21.39 -5.81
N GLN A 28 5.08 21.11 -4.69
CA GLN A 28 4.62 20.17 -3.67
C GLN A 28 3.34 20.67 -3.01
N ASP A 29 3.28 21.94 -2.60
CA ASP A 29 2.10 22.55 -2.00
C ASP A 29 0.89 22.53 -2.95
N LYS A 30 1.09 22.80 -4.24
CA LYS A 30 0.02 22.75 -5.24
C LYS A 30 -0.54 21.35 -5.42
N ARG A 31 0.32 20.33 -5.47
CA ARG A 31 -0.10 18.91 -5.58
C ARG A 31 -0.80 18.45 -4.31
N TYR A 32 -0.24 18.76 -3.17
CA TYR A 32 -0.85 18.46 -1.86
C TYR A 32 -2.26 19.05 -1.75
N ASN A 33 -2.43 20.35 -2.04
CA ASN A 33 -3.73 21.02 -1.99
C ASN A 33 -4.75 20.43 -2.98
N LYS A 34 -4.30 19.93 -4.13
CA LYS A 34 -5.17 19.24 -5.09
C LYS A 34 -5.64 17.90 -4.57
N ILE A 35 -4.75 17.08 -4.00
CA ILE A 35 -5.08 15.80 -3.37
C ILE A 35 -6.03 16.03 -2.18
N LYS A 36 -5.71 16.98 -1.31
CA LYS A 36 -6.57 17.38 -0.19
C LYS A 36 -7.96 17.79 -0.65
N SER A 37 -8.04 18.66 -1.65
CA SER A 37 -9.33 19.13 -2.20
C SER A 37 -10.14 17.97 -2.78
N PHE A 38 -9.48 17.02 -3.47
CA PHE A 38 -10.12 15.81 -3.98
C PHE A 38 -10.69 14.96 -2.85
N LEU A 39 -9.90 14.67 -1.82
CA LEU A 39 -10.33 13.82 -0.71
C LEU A 39 -11.48 14.45 0.11
N LEU A 40 -11.43 15.76 0.35
CA LEU A 40 -12.40 16.42 1.23
C LEU A 40 -13.68 16.89 0.54
N LYS A 41 -13.67 17.11 -0.78
CA LYS A 41 -14.83 17.69 -1.51
C LYS A 41 -15.67 16.67 -2.26
N SER A 42 -15.14 15.49 -2.56
CA SER A 42 -15.87 14.54 -3.38
C SER A 42 -16.83 13.71 -2.50
N ASN A 43 -18.13 13.83 -2.77
CA ASN A 43 -19.03 12.73 -2.44
C ASN A 43 -18.52 11.50 -3.18
N PHE A 44 -17.96 10.53 -2.45
CA PHE A 44 -17.32 9.38 -3.05
C PHE A 44 -18.30 8.57 -3.89
N SER A 45 -18.39 8.91 -5.18
CA SER A 45 -19.14 8.15 -6.18
C SER A 45 -18.31 7.08 -6.89
N GLY A 46 -17.09 6.85 -6.43
CA GLY A 46 -16.00 6.18 -7.14
C GLY A 46 -15.10 7.23 -7.81
N PHE A 47 -13.94 6.81 -8.30
CA PHE A 47 -13.11 7.70 -9.10
C PHE A 47 -13.81 7.95 -10.44
N THR A 48 -14.10 9.20 -10.75
CA THR A 48 -14.65 9.61 -12.05
C THR A 48 -13.51 9.86 -13.05
N LYS A 49 -13.85 9.97 -14.35
CA LYS A 49 -12.85 10.32 -15.36
C LYS A 49 -12.18 11.68 -15.11
N ASP A 50 -12.84 12.58 -14.41
CA ASP A 50 -12.36 13.94 -14.12
C ASP A 50 -11.46 13.98 -12.87
N ASP A 51 -11.57 12.98 -12.01
CA ASP A 51 -10.66 12.76 -10.87
C ASP A 51 -9.27 12.30 -11.33
N LEU A 52 -9.15 12.03 -12.62
CA LEU A 52 -8.11 11.28 -13.32
C LEU A 52 -6.83 12.04 -13.64
N PHE A 53 -6.54 13.19 -13.07
CA PHE A 53 -5.20 13.75 -13.29
C PHE A 53 -4.09 12.86 -12.69
N ILE A 54 -4.42 12.11 -11.65
CA ILE A 54 -3.54 11.06 -11.08
C ILE A 54 -3.66 9.76 -11.90
N MET A 55 -4.76 9.58 -12.61
CA MET A 55 -5.19 8.32 -13.24
C MET A 55 -5.04 8.28 -14.78
N GLN A 56 -4.42 9.27 -15.41
CA GLN A 56 -4.17 9.23 -16.87
C GLN A 56 -3.30 8.06 -17.32
N PHE A 57 -2.61 7.41 -16.39
CA PHE A 57 -1.79 6.21 -16.64
C PHE A 57 -2.52 4.90 -16.40
N ILE A 58 -3.80 4.93 -15.99
CA ILE A 58 -4.50 3.75 -15.52
C ILE A 58 -5.66 3.41 -16.44
N LYS A 59 -5.43 2.47 -17.36
CA LYS A 59 -6.49 1.86 -18.19
C LYS A 59 -7.48 1.11 -17.31
N LYS A 60 -8.78 1.24 -17.61
CA LYS A 60 -9.90 0.58 -16.94
C LYS A 60 -9.60 -0.88 -16.56
N GLY A 61 -9.86 -1.26 -15.32
CA GLY A 61 -10.15 -2.63 -14.93
C GLY A 61 -9.18 -3.32 -13.97
N TRP A 62 -8.08 -2.69 -13.53
CA TRP A 62 -7.03 -3.37 -12.76
C TRP A 62 -6.96 -3.02 -11.26
N GLY A 63 -7.97 -2.39 -10.69
CA GLY A 63 -7.97 -2.06 -9.25
C GLY A 63 -7.01 -0.93 -8.85
N HIS A 64 -6.64 -0.09 -9.78
CA HIS A 64 -5.68 1.00 -9.60
C HIS A 64 -6.11 2.07 -8.58
N ASP A 65 -7.39 2.14 -8.27
CA ASP A 65 -7.91 3.05 -7.26
C ASP A 65 -7.24 2.82 -5.90
N ILE A 66 -7.02 1.55 -5.55
CA ILE A 66 -6.37 1.19 -4.28
C ILE A 66 -4.88 1.58 -4.26
N ALA A 67 -4.17 1.46 -5.39
CA ALA A 67 -2.77 1.88 -5.51
C ALA A 67 -2.62 3.40 -5.36
N ALA A 68 -3.52 4.18 -5.98
CA ALA A 68 -3.53 5.63 -5.80
C ALA A 68 -3.77 6.03 -4.33
N LEU A 69 -4.69 5.36 -3.64
CA LEU A 69 -4.96 5.57 -2.22
C LEU A 69 -3.75 5.20 -1.35
N SER A 70 -3.05 4.11 -1.67
CA SER A 70 -1.85 3.69 -0.95
C SER A 70 -0.72 4.74 -1.08
N ASN A 71 -0.48 5.25 -2.29
CA ASN A 71 0.49 6.32 -2.52
C ASN A 71 0.14 7.62 -1.76
N MET A 72 -1.16 7.95 -1.66
CA MET A 72 -1.61 9.09 -0.84
C MET A 72 -1.33 8.87 0.64
N ALA A 73 -1.59 7.65 1.15
CA ALA A 73 -1.35 7.31 2.55
C ALA A 73 0.15 7.44 2.91
N GLU A 74 1.04 6.92 2.06
CA GLU A 74 2.48 7.04 2.24
C GLU A 74 2.95 8.51 2.19
N ALA A 75 2.41 9.30 1.25
CA ALA A 75 2.72 10.72 1.17
C ALA A 75 2.33 11.46 2.47
N PHE A 76 1.15 11.21 3.03
CA PHE A 76 0.72 11.82 4.30
C PHE A 76 1.57 11.36 5.48
N MET A 77 1.93 10.08 5.53
CA MET A 77 2.84 9.55 6.54
C MET A 77 4.20 10.26 6.46
N ASN A 78 4.78 10.41 5.28
CA ASN A 78 6.06 11.08 5.09
C ASN A 78 5.98 12.57 5.41
N PHE A 79 4.91 13.26 5.01
CA PHE A 79 4.71 14.67 5.33
C PHE A 79 4.53 14.91 6.83
N SER A 80 3.98 13.98 7.59
CA SER A 80 3.83 14.11 9.04
C SER A 80 5.18 14.22 9.76
N HIS A 81 6.20 13.54 9.26
CA HIS A 81 7.56 13.67 9.79
C HIS A 81 8.17 15.05 9.52
N SER A 82 7.90 15.62 8.33
CA SER A 82 8.44 16.93 7.93
C SER A 82 7.64 18.10 8.50
N ASN A 83 6.36 17.91 8.82
CA ASN A 83 5.45 18.95 9.28
C ASN A 83 4.59 18.48 10.46
N PRO A 84 5.16 18.30 11.65
CA PRO A 84 4.42 17.78 12.81
C PRO A 84 3.20 18.62 13.20
N ALA A 85 3.23 19.94 12.98
CA ALA A 85 2.11 20.84 13.27
C ALA A 85 0.84 20.54 12.44
N LYS A 86 0.96 19.82 11.33
CA LYS A 86 -0.15 19.42 10.45
C LYS A 86 -0.63 17.97 10.69
N ILE A 87 -0.14 17.29 11.71
CA ILE A 87 -0.56 15.91 12.01
C ILE A 87 -2.09 15.76 12.09
N PRO A 88 -2.86 16.66 12.77
CA PRO A 88 -4.32 16.52 12.79
C PRO A 88 -4.97 16.55 11.41
N GLU A 89 -4.42 17.33 10.48
CA GLU A 89 -4.89 17.38 9.10
C GLU A 89 -4.57 16.07 8.37
N TYR A 90 -3.36 15.53 8.54
CA TYR A 90 -2.98 14.25 7.92
C TYR A 90 -3.77 13.08 8.48
N GLN A 91 -4.12 13.09 9.77
CA GLN A 91 -5.02 12.12 10.40
C GLN A 91 -6.41 12.11 9.73
N GLN A 92 -6.99 13.29 9.52
CA GLN A 92 -8.27 13.42 8.81
C GLN A 92 -8.19 12.88 7.38
N LEU A 93 -7.13 13.23 6.63
CA LEU A 93 -6.93 12.79 5.25
C LEU A 93 -6.70 11.28 5.17
N LEU A 94 -5.94 10.69 6.09
CA LEU A 94 -5.74 9.24 6.18
C LEU A 94 -7.03 8.49 6.53
N SER A 95 -7.84 9.03 7.42
CA SER A 95 -9.16 8.45 7.73
C SER A 95 -10.05 8.40 6.49
N GLU A 96 -10.03 9.44 5.66
CA GLU A 96 -10.74 9.46 4.38
C GLU A 96 -10.16 8.45 3.38
N VAL A 97 -8.83 8.29 3.32
CA VAL A 97 -8.18 7.28 2.48
C VAL A 97 -8.61 5.87 2.89
N VAL A 98 -8.60 5.55 4.19
CA VAL A 98 -9.05 4.25 4.71
C VAL A 98 -10.52 4.01 4.38
N PHE A 99 -11.40 5.01 4.62
CA PHE A 99 -12.82 4.92 4.29
C PHE A 99 -13.03 4.55 2.82
N ARG A 100 -12.31 5.21 1.89
CA ARG A 100 -12.39 4.93 0.46
C ARG A 100 -11.84 3.55 0.10
N ALA A 101 -10.70 3.16 0.69
CA ALA A 101 -10.09 1.86 0.45
C ALA A 101 -11.03 0.71 0.85
N LEU A 102 -11.74 0.86 1.95
CA LEU A 102 -12.70 -0.13 2.45
C LEU A 102 -14.06 -0.09 1.75
N HIS A 103 -14.36 0.97 1.00
CA HIS A 103 -15.66 1.15 0.35
C HIS A 103 -15.93 0.07 -0.71
N PRO A 104 -17.18 -0.46 -0.85
CA PRO A 104 -17.51 -1.54 -1.78
C PRO A 104 -17.22 -1.28 -3.27
N LYS A 105 -17.01 -0.03 -3.67
CA LYS A 105 -16.60 0.32 -5.04
C LYS A 105 -15.14 0.03 -5.32
N VAL A 106 -14.27 0.07 -4.30
CA VAL A 106 -12.83 -0.21 -4.37
C VAL A 106 -12.54 -1.61 -3.88
N ASN A 107 -13.17 -2.01 -2.78
CA ASN A 107 -13.01 -3.29 -2.14
C ASN A 107 -13.61 -4.43 -3.00
N PRO A 108 -12.81 -5.42 -3.45
CA PRO A 108 -13.27 -6.49 -4.34
C PRO A 108 -14.26 -7.45 -3.68
N TYR A 109 -14.32 -7.49 -2.35
CA TYR A 109 -15.24 -8.35 -1.60
C TYR A 109 -16.67 -7.82 -1.59
N LYS A 110 -16.89 -6.53 -1.93
CA LYS A 110 -18.20 -5.86 -1.94
C LYS A 110 -18.95 -5.90 -0.60
N LYS A 111 -18.24 -6.15 0.50
CA LYS A 111 -18.73 -6.21 1.88
C LYS A 111 -17.62 -5.81 2.85
N ASP A 112 -17.97 -5.65 4.13
CA ASP A 112 -16.96 -5.36 5.17
C ASP A 112 -15.91 -6.48 5.22
N ILE A 113 -14.67 -6.12 4.92
CA ILE A 113 -13.53 -7.04 4.88
C ILE A 113 -13.20 -7.64 6.26
N LYS A 114 -13.55 -6.94 7.36
CA LYS A 114 -13.38 -7.49 8.73
C LYS A 114 -14.12 -8.81 8.88
N ASN A 115 -15.28 -8.93 8.23
CA ASN A 115 -16.16 -10.12 8.26
C ASN A 115 -15.86 -11.15 7.15
N VAL A 116 -14.85 -10.94 6.32
CA VAL A 116 -14.44 -11.89 5.29
C VAL A 116 -13.56 -12.97 5.92
N LYS A 117 -14.04 -14.21 6.02
CA LYS A 117 -13.28 -15.32 6.62
C LYS A 117 -12.05 -15.70 5.79
N TYR A 118 -12.19 -15.74 4.47
CA TYR A 118 -11.13 -16.12 3.53
C TYR A 118 -10.87 -15.00 2.53
N LEU A 119 -9.67 -14.45 2.55
CA LEU A 119 -9.30 -13.29 1.74
C LEU A 119 -9.01 -13.62 0.27
N GLY A 120 -8.93 -14.92 -0.09
CA GLY A 120 -8.81 -15.35 -1.48
C GLY A 120 -7.52 -14.89 -2.17
N LYS A 121 -7.63 -14.68 -3.48
CA LYS A 121 -6.51 -14.35 -4.36
C LYS A 121 -6.54 -12.89 -4.81
N TYR A 122 -6.70 -11.97 -3.87
CA TYR A 122 -6.73 -10.53 -4.13
C TYR A 122 -5.48 -9.83 -3.59
N GLY A 123 -4.30 -10.43 -3.79
CA GLY A 123 -3.04 -9.93 -3.27
C GLY A 123 -2.76 -8.47 -3.62
N TYR A 124 -3.05 -8.07 -4.87
CA TYR A 124 -2.88 -6.69 -5.31
C TYR A 124 -3.70 -5.67 -4.48
N TYR A 125 -4.97 -5.97 -4.21
CA TYR A 125 -5.77 -5.12 -3.34
C TYR A 125 -5.28 -5.17 -1.90
N LEU A 126 -4.92 -6.35 -1.42
CA LEU A 126 -4.52 -6.57 -0.03
C LEU A 126 -3.18 -5.91 0.32
N GLU A 127 -2.20 -5.92 -0.58
CA GLU A 127 -0.91 -5.26 -0.35
C GLU A 127 -1.07 -3.76 -0.17
N HIS A 128 -1.83 -3.12 -1.06
CA HIS A 128 -2.09 -1.69 -0.99
C HIS A 128 -2.95 -1.32 0.23
N LEU A 129 -3.98 -2.11 0.54
CA LEU A 129 -4.77 -1.90 1.75
C LEU A 129 -3.89 -2.04 2.99
N ASN A 130 -3.01 -3.03 3.03
CA ASN A 130 -2.10 -3.26 4.15
C ASN A 130 -1.15 -2.08 4.37
N ILE A 131 -0.61 -1.49 3.28
CA ILE A 131 0.18 -0.26 3.33
C ILE A 131 -0.64 0.89 3.93
N ILE A 132 -1.87 1.10 3.42
CA ILE A 132 -2.77 2.16 3.92
C ILE A 132 -3.00 2.01 5.43
N LEU A 133 -3.30 0.79 5.89
CA LEU A 133 -3.55 0.52 7.31
C LEU A 133 -2.29 0.69 8.16
N GLY A 134 -1.11 0.32 7.64
CA GLY A 134 0.17 0.57 8.30
C GLY A 134 0.48 2.07 8.44
N CYS A 135 0.24 2.85 7.38
CA CYS A 135 0.37 4.31 7.43
C CYS A 135 -0.62 4.94 8.43
N TYR A 136 -1.87 4.44 8.44
CA TYR A 136 -2.88 4.87 9.40
C TYR A 136 -2.43 4.58 10.83
N GLN A 137 -1.96 3.38 11.11
CA GLN A 137 -1.47 3.00 12.44
C GLN A 137 -0.36 3.93 12.93
N LYS A 138 0.57 4.30 12.05
CA LYS A 138 1.71 5.17 12.37
C LYS A 138 1.30 6.56 12.86
N ILE A 139 0.17 7.10 12.37
CA ILE A 139 -0.22 8.50 12.60
C ILE A 139 -1.53 8.61 13.39
N CYS A 140 -2.48 7.70 13.16
CA CYS A 140 -3.85 7.80 13.69
C CYS A 140 -4.09 6.86 14.88
N GLY A 141 -3.37 5.72 14.97
CA GLY A 141 -3.51 4.73 16.02
C GLY A 141 -4.01 3.37 15.57
N ASN A 142 -4.42 2.54 16.52
CA ASN A 142 -4.53 1.08 16.36
C ASN A 142 -5.91 0.56 15.93
N GLU A 143 -6.82 1.40 15.45
CA GLU A 143 -8.20 1.00 15.11
C GLU A 143 -8.28 -0.19 14.16
N TYR A 144 -7.32 -0.33 13.24
CA TYR A 144 -7.32 -1.37 12.20
C TYR A 144 -6.22 -2.43 12.40
N ILE A 145 -5.58 -2.49 13.57
CA ILE A 145 -4.43 -3.39 13.82
C ILE A 145 -4.77 -4.86 13.56
N GLU A 146 -5.94 -5.34 13.99
CA GLU A 146 -6.37 -6.73 13.79
C GLU A 146 -6.59 -7.06 12.30
N LEU A 147 -7.15 -6.11 11.53
CA LEU A 147 -7.32 -6.27 10.08
C LEU A 147 -5.97 -6.27 9.38
N ASN A 148 -5.07 -5.37 9.75
CA ASN A 148 -3.71 -5.27 9.22
C ASN A 148 -2.95 -6.58 9.46
N GLU A 149 -2.97 -7.11 10.69
CA GLU A 149 -2.35 -8.39 11.04
C GLU A 149 -2.93 -9.57 10.25
N LYS A 150 -4.26 -9.63 10.15
CA LYS A 150 -4.96 -10.65 9.37
C LYS A 150 -4.52 -10.66 7.91
N ILE A 151 -4.36 -9.47 7.31
CA ILE A 151 -3.88 -9.33 5.93
C ILE A 151 -2.42 -9.80 5.83
N CYS A 152 -1.54 -9.38 6.73
CA CYS A 152 -0.14 -9.83 6.78
C CYS A 152 -0.05 -11.37 6.81
N LYS A 153 -0.75 -12.01 7.74
CA LYS A 153 -0.77 -13.47 7.88
C LYS A 153 -1.27 -14.16 6.61
N HIS A 154 -2.30 -13.59 5.96
CA HIS A 154 -2.84 -14.13 4.71
C HIS A 154 -1.84 -14.00 3.56
N LEU A 155 -1.23 -12.84 3.36
CA LEU A 155 -0.25 -12.61 2.29
C LEU A 155 0.98 -13.51 2.46
N ILE A 156 1.46 -13.68 3.69
CA ILE A 156 2.56 -14.60 4.01
C ILE A 156 2.17 -16.04 3.63
N ALA A 157 1.02 -16.51 4.12
CA ALA A 157 0.56 -17.88 3.86
C ALA A 157 0.33 -18.14 2.37
N ASN A 158 -0.19 -17.16 1.62
CA ASN A 158 -0.39 -17.27 0.19
C ASN A 158 0.94 -17.30 -0.58
N SER A 159 1.92 -16.45 -0.20
CA SER A 159 3.26 -16.46 -0.80
C SER A 159 3.98 -17.79 -0.63
N PHE A 160 3.85 -18.45 0.54
CA PHE A 160 4.46 -19.75 0.79
C PHE A 160 3.82 -20.93 0.02
N GLN A 161 2.70 -20.73 -0.66
CA GLN A 161 2.12 -21.75 -1.53
C GLN A 161 2.91 -21.98 -2.83
N TYR A 162 3.86 -21.10 -3.14
CA TYR A 162 4.60 -21.10 -4.40
C TYR A 162 6.11 -21.17 -4.18
N GLU A 163 6.81 -21.90 -5.02
CA GLU A 163 8.27 -22.05 -4.95
C GLU A 163 9.02 -20.72 -5.11
N ASN A 164 8.44 -19.79 -5.85
CA ASN A 164 8.99 -18.46 -6.08
C ASN A 164 8.59 -17.44 -4.99
N PHE A 165 7.83 -17.88 -3.99
CA PHE A 165 7.37 -17.03 -2.87
C PHE A 165 6.59 -15.77 -3.31
N HIS A 166 5.89 -15.83 -4.46
CA HIS A 166 5.02 -14.75 -4.92
C HIS A 166 3.56 -15.08 -4.65
N ALA A 167 2.85 -14.17 -3.99
CA ALA A 167 1.42 -14.31 -3.75
C ALA A 167 0.58 -14.24 -5.04
N ASP A 168 -0.64 -14.74 -4.99
CA ASP A 168 -1.64 -14.52 -6.02
C ASP A 168 -2.15 -13.08 -5.95
N LEU A 169 -2.04 -12.35 -7.04
CA LEU A 169 -2.43 -10.93 -7.10
C LEU A 169 -3.91 -10.75 -7.46
N LEU A 170 -4.41 -11.57 -8.38
CA LEU A 170 -5.79 -11.52 -8.87
C LEU A 170 -6.32 -12.94 -9.10
N PRO A 171 -7.64 -13.20 -8.90
CA PRO A 171 -8.21 -14.55 -8.97
C PRO A 171 -8.00 -15.31 -10.30
N HIS A 172 -7.86 -14.58 -11.40
CA HIS A 172 -7.78 -15.16 -12.75
C HIS A 172 -6.43 -14.91 -13.43
N VAL A 173 -5.48 -14.31 -12.74
CA VAL A 173 -4.15 -13.97 -13.29
C VAL A 173 -3.12 -14.90 -12.71
N LYS A 174 -2.47 -15.67 -13.59
CA LYS A 174 -1.37 -16.58 -13.20
C LYS A 174 -0.02 -15.88 -13.13
N MET A 175 0.10 -14.69 -13.74
CA MET A 175 1.35 -13.94 -13.72
C MET A 175 1.68 -13.50 -12.31
N LYS A 176 2.95 -13.59 -11.96
CA LYS A 176 3.54 -13.16 -10.70
C LYS A 176 4.54 -12.05 -11.02
N TRP A 177 4.40 -10.91 -10.40
CA TRP A 177 5.30 -9.78 -10.60
C TRP A 177 6.14 -9.52 -9.36
N SER A 178 7.44 -9.41 -9.56
CA SER A 178 8.37 -9.15 -8.45
C SER A 178 8.14 -7.79 -7.80
N ALA A 179 7.64 -6.81 -8.55
CA ALA A 179 7.29 -5.50 -8.02
C ALA A 179 6.16 -5.58 -6.98
N ASP A 180 5.09 -6.34 -7.29
CA ASP A 180 3.97 -6.52 -6.35
C ASP A 180 4.40 -7.37 -5.14
N GLN A 181 5.25 -8.40 -5.34
CA GLN A 181 5.78 -9.14 -4.20
C GLN A 181 6.66 -8.25 -3.30
N ALA A 182 7.41 -7.33 -3.87
CA ALA A 182 8.16 -6.34 -3.07
C ALA A 182 7.22 -5.42 -2.28
N ALA A 183 6.10 -4.99 -2.89
CA ALA A 183 5.08 -4.20 -2.21
C ALA A 183 4.39 -4.99 -1.08
N ILE A 184 4.11 -6.28 -1.29
CA ILE A 184 3.63 -7.19 -0.24
C ILE A 184 4.61 -7.24 0.93
N LEU A 185 5.89 -7.47 0.67
CA LEU A 185 6.92 -7.52 1.71
C LEU A 185 7.07 -6.19 2.45
N TYR A 186 7.01 -5.08 1.72
CA TYR A 186 7.02 -3.74 2.32
C TYR A 186 5.81 -3.52 3.23
N SER A 187 4.61 -3.93 2.81
CA SER A 187 3.40 -3.80 3.61
C SER A 187 3.47 -4.56 4.92
N ILE A 188 4.06 -5.77 4.90
CA ILE A 188 4.28 -6.60 6.08
C ILE A 188 5.38 -6.00 6.97
N TRP A 189 6.47 -5.51 6.37
CA TRP A 189 7.53 -4.81 7.09
C TRP A 189 6.99 -3.58 7.84
N LEU A 190 6.12 -2.79 7.21
CA LEU A 190 5.51 -1.62 7.84
C LEU A 190 4.66 -2.01 9.06
N TYR A 191 3.92 -3.13 8.97
CA TYR A 191 3.22 -3.70 10.12
C TYR A 191 4.21 -4.14 11.22
N ASP A 192 5.27 -4.86 10.87
CA ASP A 192 6.29 -5.33 11.80
C ASP A 192 6.96 -4.17 12.53
N GLU A 193 7.35 -3.10 11.81
CA GLU A 193 7.94 -1.88 12.38
C GLU A 193 7.00 -1.18 13.36
N ASN A 194 5.71 -1.09 13.03
CA ASN A 194 4.73 -0.45 13.89
C ASN A 194 4.45 -1.23 15.19
N ASN A 195 4.64 -2.55 15.17
CA ASN A 195 4.22 -3.43 16.26
C ASN A 195 5.39 -4.15 16.95
N GLY A 196 6.64 -3.94 16.51
CA GLY A 196 7.81 -4.62 17.05
C GLY A 196 7.78 -6.13 16.79
N THR A 197 7.18 -6.58 15.69
CA THR A 197 7.07 -7.99 15.30
C THR A 197 8.03 -8.34 14.16
N PHE A 198 8.09 -9.61 13.77
CA PHE A 198 8.97 -10.11 12.71
C PHE A 198 8.25 -11.13 11.82
N LEU A 199 6.96 -10.92 11.56
CA LEU A 199 6.11 -11.82 10.77
C LEU A 199 6.66 -12.04 9.36
N GLY A 200 7.16 -10.98 8.72
CA GLY A 200 7.66 -10.99 7.34
C GLY A 200 9.06 -11.57 7.18
N LYS A 201 9.84 -11.73 8.24
CA LYS A 201 11.28 -12.03 8.19
C LYS A 201 11.60 -13.26 7.33
N ASN A 202 10.95 -14.39 7.62
CA ASN A 202 11.22 -15.67 6.92
C ASN A 202 10.85 -15.58 5.42
N LEU A 203 9.67 -15.01 5.12
CA LEU A 203 9.23 -14.83 3.74
C LEU A 203 10.21 -13.95 2.96
N THR A 204 10.61 -12.81 3.53
CA THR A 204 11.56 -11.88 2.90
C THR A 204 12.89 -12.56 2.60
N GLN A 205 13.45 -13.31 3.55
CA GLN A 205 14.72 -14.03 3.35
C GLN A 205 14.63 -15.05 2.22
N LYS A 206 13.54 -15.83 2.18
CA LYS A 206 13.34 -16.86 1.15
C LYS A 206 13.11 -16.25 -0.22
N TRP A 207 12.31 -15.20 -0.31
CA TRP A 207 12.07 -14.50 -1.58
C TRP A 207 13.34 -13.84 -2.12
N LEU A 208 14.11 -13.15 -1.28
CA LEU A 208 15.39 -12.55 -1.68
C LEU A 208 16.40 -13.60 -2.14
N HIS A 209 16.47 -14.75 -1.46
CA HIS A 209 17.31 -15.87 -1.89
C HIS A 209 16.86 -16.39 -3.26
N TRP A 210 15.56 -16.61 -3.46
CA TRP A 210 15.01 -17.05 -4.73
C TRP A 210 15.29 -16.04 -5.86
N MET A 211 15.06 -14.75 -5.61
CA MET A 211 15.37 -13.68 -6.57
C MET A 211 16.84 -13.65 -6.97
N LYS A 212 17.73 -13.80 -6.00
CA LYS A 212 19.19 -13.84 -6.25
C LYS A 212 19.60 -15.06 -7.08
N THR A 213 18.91 -16.18 -6.92
CA THR A 213 19.28 -17.44 -7.59
C THR A 213 18.65 -17.56 -8.99
N TYR A 214 17.41 -17.09 -9.17
CA TYR A 214 16.61 -17.34 -10.35
C TYR A 214 16.07 -16.09 -11.04
N GLY A 215 16.07 -14.94 -10.39
CA GLY A 215 15.44 -13.70 -10.87
C GLY A 215 16.35 -12.78 -11.70
N THR A 216 17.60 -13.14 -11.91
CA THR A 216 18.62 -12.30 -12.58
C THR A 216 18.93 -12.72 -14.02
N HIS A 217 18.02 -13.43 -14.67
CA HIS A 217 18.19 -13.87 -16.06
C HIS A 217 17.26 -13.13 -17.00
#